data_b3f356cceee53a96c1396c7306e483e7
#
_entry.id   b3f356cceee53a96c1396c7306e483e7
#
_cell.length_a   1.000
_cell.length_b   1.000
_cell.length_c   1.000
_cell.angle_alpha   90.00
_cell.angle_beta   90.00
_cell.angle_gamma   90.00
#
_symmetry.space_group_name_H-M   'P 1'
#
loop_
_entity.id
_entity.type
_entity.pdbx_description
1 polymer ?
#
loop_
_entity_poly.entity_id
_entity_poly.type
_entity_poly.pdbx_seq_one_letter_code
_entity_poly.pdbx_strand_id
1 'polypeptide(L)'
;SLIPKISPYNWGADRRPTIYSSKGSLSSVTLPTGGNVSYGYEMNTHYPYIIENNSLSISAQTSSQNNIALRQVYNNKHQLSFLLDKSVSRIGSPPIAGSGNLNVVIKNTAGTTTYISTSISLYDLFYSGLRTLTFNLDTGTYLLETTLANGTSVSGSLPISIQWENRKPNPDTAFDYSGGIRVKMVTRQNGGLGLEGSYEYYNYVREDGKSSGFLGDVPRYDFPFRETWTSGTSPIDYTAICSEPLATSHSVLGATVGYSRVEIVKASIAGSLGKEVQEFTDLKDVNS
;
A
#
# COMPACT_ATOMS: atom_id res chain seq x y z
N SER A 1 5.83 -4.71 -8.76
CA SER A 1 6.85 -4.41 -7.75
C SER A 1 8.21 -4.91 -8.21
N LEU A 2 9.23 -4.15 -7.93
CA LEU A 2 10.62 -4.52 -8.20
C LEU A 2 11.18 -5.15 -6.93
N ILE A 3 11.86 -6.29 -7.07
CA ILE A 3 12.82 -6.70 -6.04
C ILE A 3 14.02 -5.78 -6.25
N PRO A 4 14.38 -4.94 -5.27
CA PRO A 4 15.43 -3.96 -5.45
C PRO A 4 16.77 -4.64 -5.76
N LYS A 5 17.56 -4.00 -6.61
CA LYS A 5 18.96 -4.38 -6.81
C LYS A 5 19.75 -3.88 -5.62
N ILE A 6 20.31 -4.78 -4.83
CA ILE A 6 21.15 -4.43 -3.69
C ILE A 6 22.61 -4.58 -4.10
N SER A 7 23.35 -3.47 -4.06
CA SER A 7 24.81 -3.47 -4.26
C SER A 7 25.50 -4.17 -3.05
N PRO A 8 26.54 -5.02 -3.26
CA PRO A 8 27.20 -5.31 -4.54
C PRO A 8 26.52 -6.41 -5.38
N TYR A 9 25.44 -6.95 -4.90
CA TYR A 9 24.75 -8.07 -5.55
C TYR A 9 23.65 -7.53 -6.47
N ASN A 10 23.80 -7.71 -7.76
CA ASN A 10 22.78 -7.32 -8.76
C ASN A 10 21.55 -8.28 -8.74
N TRP A 11 21.17 -8.76 -7.58
CA TRP A 11 20.01 -9.61 -7.39
C TRP A 11 18.77 -8.73 -7.32
N GLY A 12 18.04 -8.73 -8.35
CA GLY A 12 16.77 -8.06 -8.40
C GLY A 12 15.93 -8.67 -9.50
N ALA A 13 14.63 -8.60 -9.38
CA ALA A 13 13.70 -9.04 -10.41
C ALA A 13 12.68 -7.94 -10.67
N ASP A 14 12.44 -7.67 -11.94
CA ASP A 14 11.32 -6.85 -12.36
C ASP A 14 10.07 -7.73 -12.40
N ARG A 15 9.18 -7.57 -11.43
CA ARG A 15 7.90 -8.27 -11.35
C ARG A 15 6.73 -7.40 -11.81
N ARG A 16 6.99 -6.33 -12.53
CA ARG A 16 5.94 -5.55 -13.16
C ARG A 16 5.22 -6.41 -14.19
N PRO A 17 3.89 -6.25 -14.33
CA PRO A 17 3.14 -7.00 -15.32
C PRO A 17 3.61 -6.67 -16.74
N THR A 18 3.60 -7.65 -17.60
CA THR A 18 3.94 -7.52 -19.02
C THR A 18 2.87 -8.19 -19.86
N ILE A 19 2.90 -7.97 -21.18
CA ILE A 19 2.01 -8.67 -22.13
C ILE A 19 2.10 -10.20 -22.03
N TYR A 20 3.16 -10.73 -21.42
CA TYR A 20 3.36 -12.16 -21.23
C TYR A 20 2.82 -12.69 -19.91
N SER A 21 2.22 -11.86 -19.08
CA SER A 21 1.71 -12.28 -17.76
C SER A 21 0.59 -13.32 -17.83
N SER A 22 -0.09 -13.44 -18.98
CA SER A 22 -1.11 -14.47 -19.23
C SER A 22 -0.56 -15.81 -19.70
N LYS A 23 0.76 -15.94 -19.93
CA LYS A 23 1.35 -17.22 -20.35
C LYS A 23 1.18 -18.27 -19.25
N GLY A 24 0.68 -19.44 -19.64
CA GLY A 24 0.38 -20.54 -18.73
C GLY A 24 -1.03 -20.49 -18.12
N SER A 25 -1.83 -19.46 -18.41
CA SER A 25 -3.24 -19.41 -18.02
C SER A 25 -4.10 -20.24 -18.96
N LEU A 26 -5.23 -20.74 -18.43
CA LEU A 26 -6.19 -21.53 -19.20
C LEU A 26 -6.80 -20.68 -20.33
N SER A 27 -6.52 -21.01 -21.58
CA SER A 27 -7.01 -20.25 -22.73
C SER A 27 -8.36 -20.76 -23.27
N SER A 28 -8.62 -22.05 -23.16
CA SER A 28 -9.89 -22.64 -23.60
C SER A 28 -10.17 -23.98 -22.96
N VAL A 29 -11.45 -24.35 -22.94
CA VAL A 29 -11.95 -25.65 -22.52
C VAL A 29 -12.93 -26.16 -23.58
N THR A 30 -12.69 -27.37 -24.08
CA THR A 30 -13.66 -28.07 -24.94
C THR A 30 -14.53 -28.96 -24.05
N LEU A 31 -15.84 -28.77 -24.15
CA LEU A 31 -16.83 -29.54 -23.38
C LEU A 31 -17.09 -30.90 -24.05
N PRO A 32 -17.48 -31.95 -23.30
CA PRO A 32 -17.83 -33.26 -23.84
C PRO A 32 -18.96 -33.19 -24.89
N THR A 33 -19.78 -32.16 -24.85
CA THR A 33 -20.88 -31.90 -25.82
C THR A 33 -20.40 -31.25 -27.12
N GLY A 34 -19.07 -31.05 -27.27
CA GLY A 34 -18.45 -30.42 -28.46
C GLY A 34 -18.41 -28.89 -28.41
N GLY A 35 -18.99 -28.27 -27.38
CA GLY A 35 -18.89 -26.82 -27.18
C GLY A 35 -17.49 -26.39 -26.73
N ASN A 36 -17.16 -25.13 -26.96
CA ASN A 36 -15.88 -24.53 -26.55
C ASN A 36 -16.11 -23.25 -25.73
N VAL A 37 -15.37 -23.10 -24.63
CA VAL A 37 -15.30 -21.88 -23.83
C VAL A 37 -13.87 -21.36 -23.90
N SER A 38 -13.70 -20.15 -24.41
CA SER A 38 -12.38 -19.49 -24.51
C SER A 38 -12.32 -18.26 -23.60
N TYR A 39 -11.14 -18.03 -23.05
CA TYR A 39 -10.86 -16.94 -22.10
C TYR A 39 -9.81 -15.98 -22.67
N GLY A 40 -10.14 -14.72 -22.77
CA GLY A 40 -9.22 -13.63 -23.02
C GLY A 40 -8.85 -12.95 -21.71
N TYR A 41 -7.57 -12.65 -21.54
CA TYR A 41 -7.04 -12.01 -20.33
C TYR A 41 -6.43 -10.66 -20.64
N GLU A 42 -6.40 -9.80 -19.63
CA GLU A 42 -5.63 -8.56 -19.61
C GLU A 42 -4.91 -8.41 -18.27
N MET A 43 -3.97 -7.47 -18.22
CA MET A 43 -3.27 -7.14 -16.97
C MET A 43 -4.23 -6.48 -15.98
N ASN A 44 -4.04 -6.76 -14.69
CA ASN A 44 -4.74 -6.03 -13.65
C ASN A 44 -4.41 -4.54 -13.72
N THR A 45 -5.44 -3.72 -13.50
CA THR A 45 -5.28 -2.28 -13.33
C THR A 45 -5.89 -1.84 -12.03
N HIS A 46 -5.35 -0.76 -11.47
CA HIS A 46 -5.90 -0.13 -10.28
C HIS A 46 -6.14 1.36 -10.52
N TYR A 47 -6.91 1.96 -9.62
CA TYR A 47 -7.17 3.39 -9.64
C TYR A 47 -5.85 4.15 -9.54
N PRO A 48 -5.57 5.10 -10.45
CA PRO A 48 -4.27 5.76 -10.51
C PRO A 48 -4.10 6.78 -9.38
N TYR A 49 -2.88 6.87 -8.85
CA TYR A 49 -2.54 7.84 -7.81
C TYR A 49 -1.15 8.42 -7.98
N ILE A 50 -0.96 9.61 -7.45
CA ILE A 50 0.33 10.28 -7.34
C ILE A 50 0.81 10.15 -5.90
N ILE A 51 2.07 9.77 -5.73
CA ILE A 51 2.74 9.72 -4.42
C ILE A 51 3.35 11.09 -4.13
N GLU A 52 3.01 11.64 -2.96
CA GLU A 52 3.65 12.84 -2.41
C GLU A 52 4.37 12.47 -1.11
N ASN A 53 5.68 12.64 -1.12
CA ASN A 53 6.50 12.49 0.07
C ASN A 53 6.50 13.80 0.86
N ASN A 54 6.11 13.74 2.10
CA ASN A 54 6.04 14.88 3.01
C ASN A 54 7.02 14.68 4.16
N SER A 55 7.54 15.79 4.68
CA SER A 55 8.39 15.77 5.86
C SER A 55 8.18 16.98 6.75
N LEU A 56 8.39 16.80 8.04
CA LEU A 56 8.33 17.82 9.08
C LEU A 56 9.50 17.61 10.03
N SER A 57 10.26 18.67 10.30
CA SER A 57 11.34 18.63 11.29
C SER A 57 10.87 19.21 12.61
N ILE A 58 11.09 18.46 13.68
CA ILE A 58 10.79 18.89 15.07
C ILE A 58 12.04 18.73 15.94
N SER A 59 12.04 19.41 17.09
CA SER A 59 13.01 19.11 18.16
C SER A 59 12.30 18.34 19.27
N ALA A 60 12.89 17.22 19.71
CA ALA A 60 12.31 16.45 20.79
C ALA A 60 12.25 17.22 22.14
N GLN A 61 13.06 18.27 22.29
CA GLN A 61 13.13 19.07 23.52
C GLN A 61 11.97 20.07 23.69
N THR A 62 11.29 20.40 22.61
CA THR A 62 10.19 21.37 22.61
C THR A 62 8.89 20.69 22.20
N SER A 63 7.81 21.03 22.90
CA SER A 63 6.50 20.66 22.38
C SER A 63 6.28 21.34 21.05
N SER A 64 5.76 20.59 20.09
CA SER A 64 5.42 21.12 18.78
C SER A 64 3.98 20.77 18.41
N GLN A 65 3.35 21.68 17.68
CA GLN A 65 2.02 21.49 17.09
C GLN A 65 2.09 21.86 15.63
N ASN A 66 1.75 20.92 14.76
CA ASN A 66 1.83 21.12 13.32
C ASN A 66 0.62 20.50 12.61
N ASN A 67 0.08 21.20 11.64
CA ASN A 67 -0.95 20.63 10.79
C ASN A 67 -0.30 19.71 9.75
N ILE A 68 -0.79 18.47 9.67
CA ILE A 68 -0.39 17.49 8.69
C ILE A 68 -1.59 17.10 7.82
N ALA A 69 -1.39 17.03 6.51
CA ALA A 69 -2.39 16.52 5.60
C ALA A 69 -2.13 15.03 5.36
N LEU A 70 -3.14 14.20 5.66
CA LEU A 70 -3.12 12.75 5.43
C LEU A 70 -4.07 12.43 4.29
N ARG A 71 -3.58 11.77 3.25
CA ARG A 71 -4.38 11.43 2.05
C ARG A 71 -4.05 10.03 1.59
N GLN A 72 -5.10 9.20 1.46
CA GLN A 72 -4.99 7.85 0.91
C GLN A 72 -6.14 7.60 -0.07
N VAL A 73 -5.85 6.92 -1.17
CA VAL A 73 -6.83 6.63 -2.23
C VAL A 73 -7.58 5.34 -1.96
N TYR A 74 -6.92 4.35 -1.32
CA TYR A 74 -7.44 2.98 -1.24
C TYR A 74 -7.94 2.57 0.14
N ASN A 75 -7.30 3.07 1.17
CA ASN A 75 -7.63 2.73 2.55
C ASN A 75 -7.26 3.91 3.45
N ASN A 76 -7.71 3.85 4.68
CA ASN A 76 -7.43 4.89 5.67
C ASN A 76 -6.13 4.63 6.46
N LYS A 77 -5.28 3.72 5.98
CA LYS A 77 -4.03 3.33 6.63
C LYS A 77 -2.92 4.31 6.31
N HIS A 78 -2.44 4.99 7.32
CA HIS A 78 -1.35 5.95 7.24
C HIS A 78 -0.12 5.45 8.00
N GLN A 79 1.04 5.92 7.59
CA GLN A 79 2.31 5.66 8.25
C GLN A 79 3.06 6.97 8.48
N LEU A 80 3.47 7.22 9.72
CA LEU A 80 4.39 8.28 10.07
C LEU A 80 5.71 7.65 10.50
N SER A 81 6.78 7.98 9.81
CA SER A 81 8.13 7.53 10.10
C SER A 81 8.92 8.61 10.83
N PHE A 82 9.37 8.31 12.03
CA PHE A 82 10.17 9.20 12.86
C PHE A 82 11.64 8.81 12.70
N LEU A 83 12.43 9.73 12.15
CA LEU A 83 13.86 9.53 11.90
C LEU A 83 14.65 10.50 12.77
N LEU A 84 15.62 9.96 13.50
CA LEU A 84 16.57 10.75 14.27
C LEU A 84 17.82 11.03 13.43
N ASP A 85 18.14 12.31 13.24
CA ASP A 85 19.41 12.68 12.64
C ASP A 85 20.55 12.59 13.66
N LYS A 86 21.27 11.49 13.60
CA LYS A 86 22.41 11.22 14.50
C LYS A 86 23.63 12.11 14.21
N SER A 87 23.74 12.68 13.01
CA SER A 87 24.89 13.52 12.62
C SER A 87 24.87 14.87 13.31
N VAL A 88 23.67 15.35 13.66
CA VAL A 88 23.42 16.65 14.31
C VAL A 88 23.18 16.48 15.82
N SER A 89 22.86 15.27 16.26
CA SER A 89 22.54 14.96 17.65
C SER A 89 23.80 15.04 18.54
N ARG A 90 24.03 16.17 19.16
CA ARG A 90 25.04 16.32 20.21
C ARG A 90 24.46 15.85 21.54
N ILE A 91 24.33 14.55 21.69
CA ILE A 91 23.90 13.95 22.96
C ILE A 91 25.17 13.68 23.77
N GLY A 92 25.34 14.37 24.86
CA GLY A 92 26.49 14.17 25.76
C GLY A 92 26.53 12.80 26.40
N SER A 93 25.39 12.09 26.41
CA SER A 93 25.25 10.68 26.74
C SER A 93 24.04 10.15 26.00
N PRO A 94 24.11 8.94 25.38
CA PRO A 94 22.93 8.33 24.76
C PRO A 94 21.85 8.14 25.82
N PRO A 95 20.56 8.27 25.46
CA PRO A 95 19.46 8.00 26.38
C PRO A 95 19.56 6.57 26.87
N ILE A 96 19.53 6.39 28.20
CA ILE A 96 19.52 5.08 28.84
C ILE A 96 18.11 4.47 28.68
N ALA A 97 18.00 3.15 28.60
CA ALA A 97 16.71 2.46 28.56
C ALA A 97 15.81 2.98 29.71
N GLY A 98 14.62 3.46 29.37
CA GLY A 98 13.68 4.09 30.30
C GLY A 98 13.89 5.61 30.50
N SER A 99 14.87 6.24 29.84
CA SER A 99 15.22 7.65 30.04
C SER A 99 14.27 8.66 29.39
N GLY A 100 13.23 8.23 28.71
CA GLY A 100 12.21 9.12 28.22
C GLY A 100 11.47 8.68 26.96
N ASN A 101 10.30 9.23 26.82
CA ASN A 101 9.41 9.00 25.68
C ASN A 101 9.05 10.32 25.00
N LEU A 102 8.91 10.27 23.68
CA LEU A 102 8.27 11.28 22.89
C LEU A 102 6.78 10.90 22.78
N ASN A 103 5.91 11.67 23.38
CA ASN A 103 4.47 11.52 23.22
C ASN A 103 4.06 12.08 21.87
N VAL A 104 3.26 11.32 21.15
CA VAL A 104 2.74 11.66 19.82
C VAL A 104 1.22 11.60 19.89
N VAL A 105 0.56 12.72 19.58
CA VAL A 105 -0.88 12.82 19.60
C VAL A 105 -1.37 13.39 18.27
N ILE A 106 -2.38 12.76 17.69
CA ILE A 106 -3.05 13.24 16.48
C ILE A 106 -4.48 13.62 16.85
N LYS A 107 -4.84 14.87 16.56
CA LYS A 107 -6.15 15.46 16.88
C LYS A 107 -6.83 16.03 15.63
N ASN A 108 -8.11 16.38 15.76
CA ASN A 108 -8.73 17.27 14.80
C ASN A 108 -8.02 18.64 14.80
N THR A 109 -8.19 19.42 13.73
CA THR A 109 -7.55 20.75 13.60
C THR A 109 -7.94 21.74 14.70
N ALA A 110 -9.09 21.57 15.34
CA ALA A 110 -9.52 22.38 16.48
C ALA A 110 -8.87 21.94 17.80
N GLY A 111 -8.14 20.82 17.84
CA GLY A 111 -7.49 20.29 19.05
C GLY A 111 -8.44 19.66 20.07
N THR A 112 -9.73 19.54 19.76
CA THR A 112 -10.78 19.10 20.71
C THR A 112 -10.96 17.58 20.75
N THR A 113 -10.69 16.88 19.66
CA THR A 113 -10.85 15.43 19.55
C THR A 113 -9.50 14.76 19.29
N THR A 114 -9.14 13.82 20.14
CA THR A 114 -7.92 12.99 19.98
C THR A 114 -8.28 11.68 19.28
N TYR A 115 -7.62 11.42 18.16
CA TYR A 115 -7.75 10.16 17.42
C TYR A 115 -6.68 9.16 17.79
N ILE A 116 -5.44 9.63 17.96
CA ILE A 116 -4.29 8.80 18.26
C ILE A 116 -3.55 9.43 19.45
N SER A 117 -3.18 8.59 20.40
CA SER A 117 -2.28 8.97 21.51
C SER A 117 -1.35 7.81 21.78
N THR A 118 -0.08 8.02 21.56
CA THR A 118 0.96 7.00 21.73
C THR A 118 2.27 7.62 22.17
N SER A 119 3.24 6.78 22.50
CA SER A 119 4.58 7.24 22.84
C SER A 119 5.65 6.44 22.11
N ILE A 120 6.75 7.10 21.77
CA ILE A 120 7.92 6.53 21.15
C ILE A 120 9.06 6.62 22.16
N SER A 121 9.67 5.47 22.48
CA SER A 121 10.88 5.42 23.30
C SER A 121 12.02 6.15 22.59
N LEU A 122 12.59 7.16 23.23
CA LEU A 122 13.76 7.87 22.71
C LEU A 122 15.00 6.96 22.65
N TYR A 123 15.10 6.04 23.58
CA TYR A 123 16.15 5.01 23.54
C TYR A 123 16.06 4.18 22.25
N ASP A 124 14.89 3.66 21.94
CA ASP A 124 14.70 2.87 20.74
C ASP A 124 14.91 3.68 19.47
N LEU A 125 14.39 4.93 19.43
CA LEU A 125 14.60 5.83 18.31
C LEU A 125 16.07 6.16 18.10
N PHE A 126 16.82 6.36 19.18
CA PHE A 126 18.25 6.64 19.14
C PHE A 126 19.04 5.45 18.57
N TYR A 127 18.77 4.23 19.02
CA TYR A 127 19.51 3.05 18.59
C TYR A 127 19.06 2.56 17.21
N SER A 128 17.76 2.54 16.92
CA SER A 128 17.26 2.12 15.61
C SER A 128 17.39 3.19 14.52
N GLY A 129 17.40 4.48 14.91
CA GLY A 129 17.39 5.61 13.99
C GLY A 129 16.04 5.86 13.32
N LEU A 130 15.10 4.91 13.37
CA LEU A 130 13.80 4.94 12.74
C LEU A 130 12.73 4.28 13.61
N ARG A 131 11.57 4.94 13.73
CA ARG A 131 10.33 4.34 14.25
C ARG A 131 9.17 4.70 13.35
N THR A 132 8.31 3.73 13.08
CA THR A 132 7.13 3.90 12.24
C THR A 132 5.87 3.66 13.07
N LEU A 133 4.96 4.62 13.03
CA LEU A 133 3.60 4.48 13.55
C LEU A 133 2.66 4.21 12.38
N THR A 134 1.82 3.19 12.53
CA THR A 134 0.79 2.85 11.56
C THR A 134 -0.57 2.99 12.22
N PHE A 135 -1.52 3.65 11.57
CA PHE A 135 -2.85 3.90 12.09
C PHE A 135 -3.87 4.12 10.96
N ASN A 136 -5.14 4.04 11.30
CA ASN A 136 -6.23 4.27 10.36
C ASN A 136 -6.91 5.60 10.71
N LEU A 137 -6.97 6.51 9.74
CA LEU A 137 -7.71 7.76 9.80
C LEU A 137 -8.26 8.10 8.41
N ASP A 138 -9.37 8.81 8.36
CA ASP A 138 -9.89 9.31 7.10
C ASP A 138 -8.93 10.31 6.44
N THR A 139 -9.08 10.49 5.14
CA THR A 139 -8.36 11.53 4.41
C THR A 139 -8.77 12.90 4.96
N GLY A 140 -7.80 13.67 5.44
CA GLY A 140 -8.08 14.95 6.08
C GLY A 140 -6.82 15.74 6.47
N THR A 141 -7.04 16.84 7.15
CA THR A 141 -5.97 17.62 7.82
C THR A 141 -6.13 17.44 9.32
N TYR A 142 -5.02 17.14 9.97
CA TYR A 142 -4.96 16.82 11.39
C TYR A 142 -3.88 17.64 12.07
N LEU A 143 -4.07 17.89 13.38
CA LEU A 143 -3.07 18.49 14.23
C LEU A 143 -2.20 17.38 14.84
N LEU A 144 -0.92 17.37 14.49
CA LEU A 144 0.11 16.52 15.10
C LEU A 144 0.77 17.28 16.23
N GLU A 145 0.63 16.76 17.43
CA GLU A 145 1.32 17.27 18.63
C GLU A 145 2.41 16.29 19.05
N THR A 146 3.57 16.84 19.39
CA THR A 146 4.67 16.05 19.96
C THR A 146 5.20 16.74 21.20
N THR A 147 5.34 15.98 22.29
CA THR A 147 5.84 16.48 23.58
C THR A 147 6.74 15.45 24.23
N LEU A 148 7.78 15.90 24.94
CA LEU A 148 8.51 15.01 25.84
C LEU A 148 7.62 14.61 27.01
N ALA A 149 7.68 13.35 27.39
CA ALA A 149 7.03 12.90 28.61
C ALA A 149 7.67 13.56 29.84
N ASN A 150 6.84 13.86 30.85
CA ASN A 150 7.30 14.42 32.11
C ASN A 150 8.41 13.57 32.75
N GLY A 151 9.42 14.23 33.26
CA GLY A 151 10.60 13.55 33.87
C GLY A 151 11.68 13.14 32.89
N THR A 152 11.51 13.39 31.60
CA THR A 152 12.54 13.17 30.59
C THR A 152 13.46 14.38 30.54
N SER A 153 14.74 14.19 30.81
CA SER A 153 15.78 15.19 30.55
C SER A 153 16.65 14.70 29.38
N VAL A 154 16.57 15.42 28.26
CA VAL A 154 17.48 15.23 27.14
C VAL A 154 18.44 16.42 27.11
N SER A 155 19.74 16.16 27.31
CA SER A 155 20.76 17.19 27.15
C SER A 155 21.15 17.31 25.68
N GLY A 156 21.14 18.52 25.14
CA GLY A 156 21.47 18.80 23.74
C GLY A 156 20.27 18.82 22.78
N SER A 157 20.51 19.14 21.53
CA SER A 157 19.47 19.15 20.47
C SER A 157 19.22 17.73 19.96
N LEU A 158 17.96 17.34 19.86
CA LEU A 158 17.52 16.06 19.31
C LEU A 158 16.55 16.31 18.14
N PRO A 159 17.08 16.62 16.94
CA PRO A 159 16.23 16.83 15.77
C PRO A 159 15.64 15.52 15.28
N ILE A 160 14.34 15.53 15.07
CA ILE A 160 13.58 14.39 14.54
C ILE A 160 12.89 14.85 13.27
N SER A 161 13.10 14.09 12.18
CA SER A 161 12.34 14.23 10.94
C SER A 161 11.15 13.28 10.98
N ILE A 162 9.96 13.79 10.81
CA ILE A 162 8.73 13.02 10.66
C ILE A 162 8.40 12.98 9.18
N GLN A 163 8.30 11.79 8.60
CA GLN A 163 8.04 11.60 7.18
C GLN A 163 6.77 10.78 6.96
N TRP A 164 5.99 11.15 5.95
CA TRP A 164 4.82 10.38 5.53
C TRP A 164 4.57 10.50 4.03
N GLU A 165 3.88 9.50 3.50
CA GLU A 165 3.48 9.42 2.10
C GLU A 165 1.98 9.71 1.97
N ASN A 166 1.62 10.61 1.08
CA ASN A 166 0.26 10.84 0.64
C ASN A 166 0.04 10.22 -0.73
N ARG A 167 -1.14 9.64 -0.95
CA ARG A 167 -1.58 9.12 -2.24
C ARG A 167 -2.80 9.88 -2.69
N LYS A 168 -2.63 10.72 -3.71
CA LYS A 168 -3.71 11.52 -4.31
C LYS A 168 -4.18 10.90 -5.61
N PRO A 169 -5.48 11.06 -5.98
CA PRO A 169 -5.93 10.67 -7.32
C PRO A 169 -5.08 11.32 -8.40
N ASN A 170 -4.65 10.53 -9.39
CA ASN A 170 -3.99 11.06 -10.57
C ASN A 170 -5.07 11.46 -11.60
N PRO A 171 -5.22 12.75 -11.95
CA PRO A 171 -6.21 13.18 -12.94
C PRO A 171 -5.82 12.81 -14.37
N ASP A 172 -4.53 12.63 -14.66
CA ASP A 172 -3.99 12.55 -16.02
C ASP A 172 -4.07 11.14 -16.61
N THR A 173 -4.33 10.12 -15.78
CA THR A 173 -4.41 8.72 -16.22
C THR A 173 -5.71 8.07 -15.79
N ALA A 174 -6.19 7.14 -16.62
CA ALA A 174 -7.40 6.37 -16.29
C ALA A 174 -7.09 5.18 -15.38
N PHE A 175 -5.87 4.67 -15.41
CA PHE A 175 -5.44 3.52 -14.61
C PHE A 175 -3.91 3.42 -14.53
N ASP A 176 -3.45 2.68 -13.53
CA ASP A 176 -2.08 2.16 -13.44
C ASP A 176 -2.10 0.63 -13.46
N TYR A 177 -1.05 0.02 -14.03
CA TYR A 177 -0.93 -1.43 -14.08
C TYR A 177 -0.46 -2.01 -12.74
N SER A 178 -1.01 -3.18 -12.41
CA SER A 178 -0.62 -3.96 -11.23
C SER A 178 -0.29 -5.41 -11.58
N GLY A 179 0.33 -6.13 -10.65
CA GLY A 179 0.66 -7.54 -10.80
C GLY A 179 -0.58 -8.41 -11.01
N GLY A 180 -0.39 -9.51 -11.76
CA GLY A 180 -1.43 -10.47 -12.08
C GLY A 180 -2.24 -10.12 -13.32
N ILE A 181 -3.18 -10.98 -13.62
CA ILE A 181 -4.10 -10.87 -14.76
C ILE A 181 -5.54 -11.01 -14.30
N ARG A 182 -6.46 -10.53 -15.15
CA ARG A 182 -7.91 -10.68 -14.98
C ARG A 182 -8.55 -11.11 -16.28
N VAL A 183 -9.73 -11.67 -16.21
CA VAL A 183 -10.52 -12.03 -17.39
C VAL A 183 -11.01 -10.74 -18.05
N LYS A 184 -10.75 -10.60 -19.33
CA LYS A 184 -11.27 -9.52 -20.18
C LYS A 184 -12.50 -9.95 -20.95
N MET A 185 -12.49 -11.21 -21.41
CA MET A 185 -13.53 -11.72 -22.28
C MET A 185 -13.71 -13.23 -22.06
N VAL A 186 -14.95 -13.67 -22.09
CA VAL A 186 -15.31 -15.08 -22.17
C VAL A 186 -16.14 -15.28 -23.46
N THR A 187 -15.72 -16.20 -24.29
CA THR A 187 -16.45 -16.61 -25.50
C THR A 187 -16.95 -18.02 -25.31
N ARG A 188 -18.25 -18.24 -25.56
CA ARG A 188 -18.85 -19.57 -25.54
C ARG A 188 -19.38 -19.88 -26.93
N GLN A 189 -18.94 -21.01 -27.49
CA GLN A 189 -19.35 -21.52 -28.79
C GLN A 189 -20.06 -22.86 -28.59
N ASN A 190 -21.20 -23.04 -29.21
CA ASN A 190 -21.91 -24.31 -29.22
C ASN A 190 -21.26 -25.28 -30.23
N GLY A 191 -21.23 -26.58 -29.90
CA GLY A 191 -20.61 -27.62 -30.73
C GLY A 191 -21.37 -28.01 -31.98
N GLY A 192 -22.41 -27.28 -32.40
CA GLY A 192 -23.16 -27.51 -33.63
C GLY A 192 -22.63 -26.73 -34.82
N LEU A 193 -23.13 -27.02 -36.01
CA LEU A 193 -22.77 -26.33 -37.28
C LEU A 193 -23.25 -24.87 -37.35
N GLY A 194 -23.94 -24.39 -36.33
CA GLY A 194 -24.35 -22.99 -36.20
C GLY A 194 -23.34 -22.17 -35.45
N LEU A 195 -22.93 -21.05 -35.98
CA LEU A 195 -22.00 -20.08 -35.37
C LEU A 195 -22.66 -19.31 -34.18
N GLU A 196 -23.53 -19.95 -33.43
CA GLU A 196 -24.15 -19.34 -32.26
C GLU A 196 -23.14 -19.30 -31.10
N GLY A 197 -22.44 -18.18 -31.00
CA GLY A 197 -21.56 -17.88 -29.90
C GLY A 197 -22.11 -16.75 -29.04
N SER A 198 -21.87 -16.81 -27.75
CA SER A 198 -22.09 -15.70 -26.82
C SER A 198 -20.74 -15.16 -26.32
N TYR A 199 -20.70 -13.87 -26.11
CA TYR A 199 -19.53 -13.14 -25.67
C TYR A 199 -19.88 -12.38 -24.41
N GLU A 200 -19.00 -12.43 -23.42
CA GLU A 200 -19.06 -11.60 -22.22
C GLU A 200 -17.78 -10.79 -22.15
N TYR A 201 -17.90 -9.48 -22.14
CA TYR A 201 -16.79 -8.54 -21.98
C TYR A 201 -16.85 -7.95 -20.60
N TYR A 202 -15.74 -7.99 -19.88
CA TYR A 202 -15.61 -7.51 -18.52
C TYR A 202 -14.87 -6.17 -18.52
N ASN A 203 -15.57 -5.10 -18.12
CA ASN A 203 -15.01 -3.76 -17.97
C ASN A 203 -14.87 -3.43 -16.48
N TYR A 204 -13.67 -3.16 -16.07
CA TYR A 204 -13.33 -2.89 -14.68
C TYR A 204 -13.15 -1.39 -14.47
N VAL A 205 -14.22 -0.64 -14.70
CA VAL A 205 -14.22 0.82 -14.67
C VAL A 205 -15.32 1.37 -13.76
N ARG A 206 -15.02 2.50 -13.15
CA ARG A 206 -15.96 3.30 -12.39
C ARG A 206 -16.80 4.16 -13.35
N GLU A 207 -17.77 4.89 -12.81
CA GLU A 207 -18.60 5.83 -13.59
C GLU A 207 -17.80 6.99 -14.18
N ASP A 208 -16.68 7.37 -13.52
CA ASP A 208 -15.76 8.42 -13.99
C ASP A 208 -14.79 7.93 -15.09
N GLY A 209 -14.95 6.70 -15.57
CA GLY A 209 -14.09 6.09 -16.59
C GLY A 209 -12.72 5.61 -16.10
N LYS A 210 -12.40 5.78 -14.82
CA LYS A 210 -11.16 5.30 -14.23
C LYS A 210 -11.29 3.86 -13.77
N SER A 211 -10.14 3.17 -13.57
CA SER A 211 -10.15 1.80 -13.07
C SER A 211 -10.92 1.70 -11.74
N SER A 212 -11.77 0.70 -11.62
CA SER A 212 -12.44 0.32 -10.36
C SER A 212 -11.55 -0.51 -9.44
N GLY A 213 -10.34 -0.85 -9.89
CA GLY A 213 -9.38 -1.62 -9.12
C GLY A 213 -8.80 -0.84 -7.94
N PHE A 214 -8.60 -1.51 -6.83
CA PHE A 214 -7.87 -0.99 -5.70
C PHE A 214 -6.77 -1.97 -5.29
N LEU A 215 -5.62 -1.41 -4.90
CA LEU A 215 -4.54 -2.20 -4.34
C LEU A 215 -4.89 -2.53 -2.88
N GLY A 216 -4.84 -3.81 -2.53
CA GLY A 216 -4.84 -4.21 -1.14
C GLY A 216 -3.58 -3.71 -0.44
N ASP A 217 -2.62 -4.58 -0.25
CA ASP A 217 -1.27 -4.16 0.16
C ASP A 217 -0.30 -4.26 -1.01
N VAL A 218 0.66 -3.33 -1.07
CA VAL A 218 1.76 -3.44 -2.04
C VAL A 218 2.64 -4.62 -1.62
N PRO A 219 2.81 -5.64 -2.47
CA PRO A 219 3.66 -6.77 -2.13
C PRO A 219 5.08 -6.31 -1.80
N ARG A 220 5.55 -6.61 -0.60
CA ARG A 220 6.94 -6.38 -0.19
C ARG A 220 7.70 -7.69 -0.26
N TYR A 221 8.88 -7.63 -0.85
CA TYR A 221 9.79 -8.76 -1.01
C TYR A 221 11.10 -8.56 -0.22
N ASP A 222 11.22 -7.42 0.43
CA ASP A 222 12.36 -7.06 1.27
C ASP A 222 11.88 -6.55 2.62
N PHE A 223 12.62 -6.87 3.67
CA PHE A 223 12.43 -6.27 4.99
C PHE A 223 13.77 -6.07 5.68
N PRO A 224 13.98 -4.89 6.28
CA PRO A 224 15.12 -4.66 7.14
C PRO A 224 14.88 -5.33 8.49
N PHE A 225 15.90 -5.99 9.03
CA PHE A 225 15.91 -6.43 10.41
C PHE A 225 17.26 -6.18 11.04
N ARG A 226 17.26 -6.00 12.34
CA ARG A 226 18.45 -5.73 13.11
C ARG A 226 18.70 -6.87 14.09
N GLU A 227 19.89 -7.41 14.06
CA GLU A 227 20.34 -8.39 15.02
C GLU A 227 21.18 -7.70 16.10
N THR A 228 20.75 -7.83 17.36
CA THR A 228 21.47 -7.31 18.53
C THR A 228 22.05 -8.49 19.30
N TRP A 229 23.36 -8.59 19.33
CA TRP A 229 24.06 -9.61 20.13
C TRP A 229 24.22 -9.12 21.58
N THR A 230 24.09 -10.01 22.53
CA THR A 230 23.96 -9.71 23.96
C THR A 230 25.23 -9.21 24.66
N SER A 231 26.34 -8.97 24.01
CA SER A 231 27.53 -8.39 24.65
C SER A 231 28.41 -7.61 23.69
N GLY A 232 28.39 -6.28 23.83
CA GLY A 232 29.49 -5.41 23.42
C GLY A 232 29.74 -5.21 21.92
N THR A 233 29.00 -5.86 21.05
CA THR A 233 29.11 -5.70 19.58
C THR A 233 28.06 -4.73 19.05
N SER A 234 28.46 -3.92 18.08
CA SER A 234 27.54 -3.06 17.38
C SER A 234 26.44 -3.89 16.68
N PRO A 235 25.18 -3.47 16.74
CA PRO A 235 24.11 -4.15 16.04
C PRO A 235 24.39 -4.17 14.54
N ILE A 236 24.07 -5.29 13.89
CA ILE A 236 24.22 -5.44 12.45
C ILE A 236 22.85 -5.33 11.79
N ASP A 237 22.74 -4.47 10.78
CA ASP A 237 21.52 -4.31 9.99
C ASP A 237 21.57 -5.24 8.78
N TYR A 238 20.53 -6.04 8.62
CA TYR A 238 20.32 -6.93 7.48
C TYR A 238 19.10 -6.50 6.68
N THR A 239 19.13 -6.78 5.40
CA THR A 239 17.94 -6.76 4.56
C THR A 239 17.70 -8.16 4.04
N ALA A 240 16.64 -8.79 4.49
CA ALA A 240 16.19 -10.07 3.95
C ALA A 240 15.41 -9.83 2.65
N ILE A 241 15.68 -10.66 1.64
CA ILE A 241 14.98 -10.65 0.36
C ILE A 241 14.29 -12.00 0.21
N CYS A 242 12.99 -11.98 -0.05
CA CYS A 242 12.16 -13.17 -0.22
C CYS A 242 11.72 -13.32 -1.68
N SER A 243 11.57 -14.56 -2.15
CA SER A 243 10.99 -14.85 -3.46
C SER A 243 9.47 -14.70 -3.47
N GLU A 244 8.85 -14.78 -2.30
CA GLU A 244 7.42 -14.61 -2.08
C GLU A 244 7.15 -13.33 -1.29
N PRO A 245 5.98 -12.68 -1.47
CA PRO A 245 5.64 -11.48 -0.71
C PRO A 245 5.48 -11.81 0.77
N LEU A 246 6.08 -10.97 1.61
CA LEU A 246 6.04 -11.09 3.08
C LEU A 246 4.66 -10.83 3.68
N ALA A 247 3.85 -10.00 3.02
CA ALA A 247 2.48 -9.75 3.39
C ALA A 247 1.57 -10.41 2.35
N THR A 248 0.81 -11.41 2.76
CA THR A 248 -0.36 -11.85 2.02
C THR A 248 -1.39 -10.73 2.11
N SER A 249 -1.90 -10.26 0.96
CA SER A 249 -2.99 -9.29 0.94
C SER A 249 -4.25 -9.95 1.53
N HIS A 250 -4.42 -9.82 2.84
CA HIS A 250 -5.60 -10.36 3.54
C HIS A 250 -6.89 -9.68 3.09
N SER A 251 -6.76 -8.50 2.52
CA SER A 251 -7.87 -7.63 2.15
C SER A 251 -8.60 -8.03 0.88
N VAL A 252 -7.98 -8.82 0.00
CA VAL A 252 -8.56 -9.28 -1.26
C VAL A 252 -8.35 -10.78 -1.47
N LEU A 253 -8.42 -11.58 -0.41
CA LEU A 253 -8.32 -13.04 -0.43
C LEU A 253 -7.08 -13.56 -1.19
N GLY A 254 -5.94 -12.88 -1.01
CA GLY A 254 -4.66 -13.24 -1.66
C GLY A 254 -4.43 -12.62 -3.04
N ALA A 255 -5.41 -11.91 -3.61
CA ALA A 255 -5.19 -11.14 -4.83
C ALA A 255 -4.50 -9.80 -4.53
N THR A 256 -3.69 -9.30 -5.46
CA THR A 256 -3.05 -7.98 -5.36
C THR A 256 -4.01 -6.83 -5.60
N VAL A 257 -5.04 -7.06 -6.40
CA VAL A 257 -6.04 -6.06 -6.79
C VAL A 257 -7.45 -6.61 -6.56
N GLY A 258 -8.26 -5.86 -5.86
CA GLY A 258 -9.70 -6.04 -5.80
C GLY A 258 -10.39 -5.06 -6.75
N TYR A 259 -11.65 -5.31 -7.11
CA TYR A 259 -12.43 -4.43 -7.96
C TYR A 259 -13.74 -4.07 -7.25
N SER A 260 -14.02 -2.79 -7.11
CA SER A 260 -15.27 -2.32 -6.50
C SER A 260 -16.45 -2.35 -7.47
N ARG A 261 -16.18 -2.36 -8.80
CA ARG A 261 -17.21 -2.39 -9.82
C ARG A 261 -16.73 -3.13 -11.06
N VAL A 262 -17.57 -4.04 -11.56
CA VAL A 262 -17.34 -4.78 -12.80
C VAL A 262 -18.60 -4.65 -13.67
N GLU A 263 -18.41 -4.21 -14.89
CA GLU A 263 -19.46 -4.13 -15.89
C GLU A 263 -19.30 -5.28 -16.89
N ILE A 264 -20.33 -6.11 -17.03
CA ILE A 264 -20.34 -7.28 -17.90
C ILE A 264 -21.26 -6.96 -19.08
N VAL A 265 -20.68 -6.77 -20.24
CA VAL A 265 -21.41 -6.57 -21.49
C VAL A 265 -21.60 -7.91 -22.18
N LYS A 266 -22.86 -8.32 -22.36
CA LYS A 266 -23.23 -9.57 -23.02
C LYS A 266 -23.61 -9.30 -24.47
N ALA A 267 -23.06 -10.10 -25.39
CA ALA A 267 -23.30 -9.99 -26.81
C ALA A 267 -23.40 -11.38 -27.45
N SER A 268 -24.09 -11.46 -28.56
CA SER A 268 -24.10 -12.62 -29.46
C SER A 268 -23.75 -12.17 -30.88
N ILE A 269 -23.65 -13.09 -31.81
CA ILE A 269 -23.47 -12.78 -33.23
C ILE A 269 -24.62 -11.89 -33.75
N ALA A 270 -25.81 -12.05 -33.17
CA ALA A 270 -26.99 -11.25 -33.53
C ALA A 270 -26.98 -9.82 -32.97
N GLY A 271 -26.04 -9.50 -32.08
CA GLY A 271 -25.91 -8.16 -31.47
C GLY A 271 -25.81 -8.17 -29.95
N SER A 272 -25.96 -7.00 -29.36
CA SER A 272 -25.92 -6.81 -27.90
C SER A 272 -27.09 -7.47 -27.20
N LEU A 273 -26.82 -8.23 -26.12
CA LEU A 273 -27.81 -8.87 -25.27
C LEU A 273 -28.10 -8.07 -24.00
N GLY A 274 -27.33 -7.00 -23.77
CA GLY A 274 -27.49 -6.16 -22.59
C GLY A 274 -26.20 -6.05 -21.75
N LYS A 275 -26.36 -5.37 -20.61
CA LYS A 275 -25.28 -5.06 -19.68
C LYS A 275 -25.72 -5.36 -18.25
N GLU A 276 -24.83 -5.96 -17.49
CA GLU A 276 -24.95 -6.19 -16.05
C GLU A 276 -23.85 -5.41 -15.35
N VAL A 277 -24.17 -4.77 -14.24
CA VAL A 277 -23.20 -4.09 -13.39
C VAL A 277 -23.18 -4.77 -12.03
N GLN A 278 -22.02 -5.21 -11.60
CA GLN A 278 -21.79 -5.78 -10.30
C GLN A 278 -20.94 -4.82 -9.47
N GLU A 279 -21.43 -4.46 -8.30
CA GLU A 279 -20.73 -3.63 -7.34
C GLU A 279 -20.34 -4.48 -6.13
N PHE A 280 -19.12 -4.27 -5.66
CA PHE A 280 -18.55 -5.00 -4.56
C PHE A 280 -18.13 -4.03 -3.47
N THR A 281 -18.39 -4.38 -2.23
CA THR A 281 -17.89 -3.65 -1.07
C THR A 281 -16.36 -3.65 -1.08
N ASP A 282 -15.77 -2.49 -1.02
CA ASP A 282 -14.32 -2.36 -0.88
C ASP A 282 -13.92 -2.32 0.61
N LEU A 283 -12.61 -2.34 0.86
CA LEU A 283 -12.09 -2.32 2.23
C LEU A 283 -12.38 -1.02 3.00
N LYS A 284 -12.75 0.05 2.31
CA LYS A 284 -13.15 1.30 2.97
C LYS A 284 -14.49 1.15 3.68
N ASP A 285 -15.37 0.31 3.12
CA ASP A 285 -16.73 0.13 3.61
C ASP A 285 -16.77 -0.75 4.87
N VAL A 286 -15.72 -1.54 5.13
CA VAL A 286 -15.64 -2.45 6.28
C VAL A 286 -15.15 -1.76 7.56
N ASN A 287 -14.56 -0.57 7.46
CA ASN A 287 -13.95 0.18 8.56
C ASN A 287 -14.63 1.53 8.83
N SER A 288 -15.82 1.75 8.28
CA SER A 288 -16.63 2.95 8.55
C SER A 288 -17.59 2.76 9.73
#